data_67b39bf8a81d90f8c7c217e76b5c703e
#
_entry.id   67b39bf8a81d90f8c7c217e76b5c703e
#
_cell.length_a   1.000
_cell.length_b   1.000
_cell.length_c   1.000
_cell.angle_alpha   90.00
_cell.angle_beta   90.00
_cell.angle_gamma   90.00
#
_symmetry.space_group_name_H-M   'P 1'
#
loop_
_entity.id
_entity.type
_entity.pdbx_description
1 polymer ?
#
loop_
_entity_poly.entity_id
_entity_poly.type
_entity_poly.pdbx_seq_one_letter_code
_entity_poly.pdbx_strand_id
1 'polypeptide(L)'
;MKTKPASVRELAVYPIRTVAQLTGVDARRIRSWETQHGLLRPARTQGGHRLFSQRDVDTILRIKRLVDEEGVQLQGVRLLLAAEEAGESFEDRVMAFPPRG
;
A
#
# COMPACT_ATOMS: atom_id res chain seq x y z
N MET A 1 23.33 1.32 19.03
CA MET A 1 23.41 1.12 17.60
C MET A 1 22.16 1.57 16.91
N LYS A 2 22.31 2.41 15.93
CA LYS A 2 21.10 2.89 15.34
C LYS A 2 20.66 2.02 14.18
N THR A 3 19.37 1.93 14.04
CA THR A 3 18.76 1.11 13.01
C THR A 3 18.68 1.88 11.72
N LYS A 4 19.14 1.28 10.65
CA LYS A 4 19.01 1.88 9.34
C LYS A 4 17.78 1.35 8.65
N PRO A 5 17.17 2.15 7.77
CA PRO A 5 16.12 1.60 6.93
C PRO A 5 16.65 0.44 6.14
N ALA A 6 15.80 -0.54 5.89
CA ALA A 6 16.21 -1.71 5.11
C ALA A 6 16.64 -1.31 3.71
N SER A 7 16.08 -0.23 3.16
CA SER A 7 16.44 0.23 1.83
C SER A 7 16.00 1.67 1.68
N VAL A 8 16.50 2.31 0.63
CA VAL A 8 16.09 3.66 0.26
C VAL A 8 14.58 3.72 0.02
N ARG A 9 13.99 2.62 -0.42
CA ARG A 9 12.56 2.58 -0.69
C ARG A 9 11.71 2.81 0.55
N GLU A 10 12.28 2.62 1.74
CA GLU A 10 11.54 2.80 2.97
C GLU A 10 11.68 4.17 3.58
N LEU A 11 12.46 5.04 2.96
CA LEU A 11 12.59 6.41 3.46
C LEU A 11 11.34 7.21 3.13
N ALA A 12 10.77 7.85 4.16
CA ALA A 12 9.55 8.62 3.99
C ALA A 12 9.90 10.04 3.58
N VAL A 13 9.80 10.31 2.29
CA VAL A 13 10.26 11.59 1.73
C VAL A 13 9.21 12.30 0.88
N TYR A 14 8.08 11.66 0.58
CA TYR A 14 7.10 12.23 -0.35
C TYR A 14 5.89 12.78 0.39
N PRO A 15 5.56 14.07 0.22
CA PRO A 15 4.27 14.56 0.72
C PRO A 15 3.14 13.98 -0.10
N ILE A 16 1.93 14.03 0.46
CA ILE A 16 0.79 13.39 -0.20
C ILE A 16 0.52 13.97 -1.59
N ARG A 17 0.76 15.27 -1.78
CA ARG A 17 0.56 15.87 -3.08
C ARG A 17 1.43 15.21 -4.14
N THR A 18 2.69 14.98 -3.79
CA THR A 18 3.62 14.32 -4.70
C THR A 18 3.16 12.91 -5.00
N VAL A 19 2.71 12.20 -3.96
CA VAL A 19 2.25 10.82 -4.13
C VAL A 19 1.03 10.78 -5.05
N ALA A 20 0.11 11.73 -4.88
CA ALA A 20 -1.05 11.79 -5.74
C ALA A 20 -0.63 11.97 -7.20
N GLN A 21 0.37 12.80 -7.45
CA GLN A 21 0.87 12.99 -8.80
C GLN A 21 1.56 11.74 -9.34
N LEU A 22 2.35 11.09 -8.51
CA LEU A 22 3.08 9.91 -8.95
C LEU A 22 2.16 8.73 -9.26
N THR A 23 1.07 8.62 -8.52
CA THR A 23 0.20 7.45 -8.63
C THR A 23 -1.04 7.70 -9.47
N GLY A 24 -1.41 8.96 -9.67
CA GLY A 24 -2.66 9.28 -10.32
C GLY A 24 -3.87 9.06 -9.42
N VAL A 25 -3.64 8.84 -8.13
CA VAL A 25 -4.72 8.64 -7.17
C VAL A 25 -4.95 9.93 -6.41
N ASP A 26 -6.19 10.36 -6.32
CA ASP A 26 -6.55 11.58 -5.63
C ASP A 26 -6.13 11.52 -4.16
N ALA A 27 -5.63 12.63 -3.65
CA ALA A 27 -5.17 12.71 -2.27
C ALA A 27 -6.27 12.33 -1.28
N ARG A 28 -7.52 12.69 -1.58
CA ARG A 28 -8.64 12.33 -0.71
C ARG A 28 -8.80 10.82 -0.62
N ARG A 29 -8.62 10.14 -1.73
CA ARG A 29 -8.72 8.70 -1.78
C ARG A 29 -7.57 8.04 -1.02
N ILE A 30 -6.37 8.60 -1.16
CA ILE A 30 -5.22 8.10 -0.42
C ILE A 30 -5.45 8.24 1.08
N ARG A 31 -5.97 9.38 1.52
CA ARG A 31 -6.26 9.59 2.94
C ARG A 31 -7.32 8.61 3.44
N SER A 32 -8.32 8.35 2.62
CA SER A 32 -9.34 7.38 2.98
C SER A 32 -8.76 5.98 3.15
N TRP A 33 -7.87 5.59 2.26
CA TRP A 33 -7.24 4.28 2.38
C TRP A 33 -6.45 4.14 3.68
N GLU A 34 -5.89 5.24 4.16
CA GLU A 34 -5.17 5.21 5.42
C GLU A 34 -6.13 5.23 6.61
N THR A 35 -7.03 6.22 6.66
CA THR A 35 -7.80 6.48 7.88
C THR A 35 -9.02 5.60 8.01
N GLN A 36 -9.68 5.28 6.91
CA GLN A 36 -10.91 4.50 6.97
C GLN A 36 -10.67 3.02 6.78
N HIS A 37 -9.66 2.67 6.03
CA HIS A 37 -9.46 1.27 5.67
C HIS A 37 -8.17 0.67 6.21
N GLY A 38 -7.30 1.49 6.79
CA GLY A 38 -6.07 0.98 7.40
C GLY A 38 -5.12 0.30 6.43
N LEU A 39 -5.16 0.69 5.16
CA LEU A 39 -4.31 0.05 4.15
C LEU A 39 -2.92 0.66 4.07
N LEU A 40 -2.73 1.85 4.63
CA LEU A 40 -1.48 2.59 4.56
C LEU A 40 -1.14 3.11 5.94
N ARG A 41 0.15 3.20 6.23
CA ARG A 41 0.64 3.75 7.49
C ARG A 41 1.80 4.69 7.22
N PRO A 42 1.54 5.85 6.61
CA PRO A 42 2.63 6.78 6.32
C PRO A 42 3.23 7.36 7.59
N ALA A 43 4.48 7.76 7.50
CA ALA A 43 5.10 8.51 8.58
C ALA A 43 4.47 9.89 8.67
N ARG A 44 4.76 10.61 9.73
CA ARG A 44 4.26 11.97 9.89
C ARG A 44 5.38 12.86 10.38
N THR A 45 5.35 14.11 9.92
CA THR A 45 6.25 15.12 10.43
C THR A 45 5.78 15.56 11.80
N GLN A 46 6.57 16.38 12.48
CA GLN A 46 6.17 16.93 13.75
C GLN A 46 4.89 17.75 13.65
N GLY A 47 4.67 18.38 12.49
CA GLY A 47 3.45 19.13 12.28
C GLY A 47 2.26 18.29 11.89
N GLY A 48 2.40 16.95 11.88
CA GLY A 48 1.29 16.07 11.58
C GLY A 48 1.04 15.81 10.11
N HIS A 49 1.94 16.24 9.25
CA HIS A 49 1.78 16.03 7.81
C HIS A 49 2.29 14.66 7.41
N ARG A 50 1.60 14.02 6.49
CA ARG A 50 1.96 12.70 6.02
C ARG A 50 3.20 12.74 5.16
N LEU A 51 4.07 11.76 5.33
CA LEU A 51 5.21 11.53 4.45
C LEU A 51 5.20 10.07 4.05
N PHE A 52 5.33 9.85 2.77
CA PHE A 52 5.26 8.52 2.18
C PHE A 52 6.61 8.11 1.63
N SER A 53 6.86 6.83 1.64
CA SER A 53 8.07 6.26 1.06
C SER A 53 7.77 5.76 -0.35
N GLN A 54 8.81 5.35 -1.06
CA GLN A 54 8.62 4.71 -2.36
C GLN A 54 7.82 3.42 -2.18
N ARG A 55 8.06 2.71 -1.10
CA ARG A 55 7.28 1.50 -0.81
C ARG A 55 5.81 1.81 -0.67
N ASP A 56 5.49 2.93 -0.02
CA ASP A 56 4.09 3.35 0.09
C ASP A 56 3.50 3.67 -1.27
N VAL A 57 4.28 4.32 -2.14
CA VAL A 57 3.84 4.62 -3.49
C VAL A 57 3.51 3.31 -4.23
N ASP A 58 4.39 2.33 -4.11
CA ASP A 58 4.16 1.04 -4.75
C ASP A 58 2.90 0.37 -4.21
N THR A 59 2.67 0.48 -2.90
CA THR A 59 1.47 -0.07 -2.30
C THR A 59 0.22 0.61 -2.83
N ILE A 60 0.27 1.92 -2.97
CA ILE A 60 -0.87 2.68 -3.50
C ILE A 60 -1.16 2.26 -4.93
N LEU A 61 -0.13 2.10 -5.74
CA LEU A 61 -0.32 1.63 -7.11
C LEU A 61 -0.91 0.23 -7.14
N ARG A 62 -0.49 -0.62 -6.21
CA ARG A 62 -1.02 -1.96 -6.09
C ARG A 62 -2.50 -1.94 -5.75
N ILE A 63 -2.88 -1.10 -4.78
CA ILE A 63 -4.27 -0.99 -4.38
C ILE A 63 -5.11 -0.47 -5.54
N LYS A 64 -4.60 0.57 -6.21
CA LYS A 64 -5.31 1.15 -7.34
C LYS A 64 -5.59 0.09 -8.41
N ARG A 65 -4.59 -0.71 -8.71
CA ARG A 65 -4.73 -1.74 -9.73
C ARG A 65 -5.74 -2.79 -9.32
N LEU A 66 -5.66 -3.24 -8.07
CA LEU A 66 -6.58 -4.25 -7.58
C LEU A 66 -8.02 -3.76 -7.62
N VAL A 67 -8.25 -2.53 -7.20
CA VAL A 67 -9.61 -1.99 -7.14
C VAL A 67 -10.11 -1.59 -8.51
N ASP A 68 -9.33 -0.78 -9.24
CA ASP A 68 -9.81 -0.16 -10.46
C ASP A 68 -9.73 -1.07 -11.67
N GLU A 69 -8.73 -1.95 -11.72
CA GLU A 69 -8.54 -2.80 -12.88
C GLU A 69 -9.01 -4.23 -12.65
N GLU A 70 -8.84 -4.74 -11.45
CA GLU A 70 -9.18 -6.14 -11.18
C GLU A 70 -10.47 -6.30 -10.40
N GLY A 71 -11.10 -5.19 -10.04
CA GLY A 71 -12.41 -5.24 -9.40
C GLY A 71 -12.44 -5.81 -8.00
N VAL A 72 -11.29 -5.78 -7.30
CA VAL A 72 -11.23 -6.30 -5.94
C VAL A 72 -11.82 -5.26 -5.00
N GLN A 73 -12.66 -5.69 -4.07
CA GLN A 73 -13.19 -4.79 -3.06
C GLN A 73 -12.13 -4.48 -2.02
N LEU A 74 -12.28 -3.34 -1.34
CA LEU A 74 -11.27 -2.91 -0.39
C LEU A 74 -11.02 -3.93 0.72
N GLN A 75 -12.04 -4.66 1.13
CA GLN A 75 -11.84 -5.72 2.12
C GLN A 75 -10.90 -6.80 1.59
N GLY A 76 -11.07 -7.15 0.33
CA GLY A 76 -10.18 -8.12 -0.30
C GLY A 76 -8.78 -7.60 -0.46
N VAL A 77 -8.65 -6.31 -0.76
CA VAL A 77 -7.33 -5.69 -0.86
C VAL A 77 -6.60 -5.80 0.47
N ARG A 78 -7.31 -5.54 1.58
CA ARG A 78 -6.69 -5.65 2.89
C ARG A 78 -6.14 -7.06 3.13
N LEU A 79 -6.91 -8.06 2.77
CA LEU A 79 -6.49 -9.44 2.96
C LEU A 79 -5.27 -9.76 2.10
N LEU A 80 -5.27 -9.29 0.85
CA LEU A 80 -4.15 -9.55 -0.05
C LEU A 80 -2.87 -8.86 0.44
N LEU A 81 -2.99 -7.61 0.90
CA LEU A 81 -1.83 -6.90 1.39
C LEU A 81 -1.27 -7.55 2.66
N ALA A 82 -2.15 -8.00 3.54
CA ALA A 82 -1.71 -8.67 4.75
C ALA A 82 -0.99 -9.97 4.43
N ALA A 83 -1.49 -10.71 3.46
CA ALA A 83 -0.85 -11.95 3.05
C ALA A 83 0.52 -11.68 2.45
N GLU A 84 0.63 -10.63 1.66
CA GLU A 84 1.91 -10.29 1.04
C GLU A 84 2.93 -9.85 2.08
N GLU A 85 2.48 -9.14 3.12
CA GLU A 85 3.39 -8.77 4.21
C GLU A 85 3.88 -9.99 4.97
N ALA A 86 3.06 -11.02 5.03
CA ALA A 86 3.43 -12.26 5.71
C ALA A 86 4.28 -13.17 4.84
N GLY A 87 4.65 -12.72 3.65
CA GLY A 87 5.50 -13.49 2.76
C GLY A 87 4.76 -14.36 1.79
N GLU A 88 3.44 -14.19 1.65
CA GLU A 88 2.65 -14.95 0.69
C GLU A 88 2.21 -14.03 -0.44
N SER A 89 2.39 -14.47 -1.66
CA SER A 89 1.92 -13.71 -2.80
C SER A 89 0.51 -14.17 -3.17
N PHE A 90 -0.14 -13.36 -4.00
CA PHE A 90 -1.46 -13.74 -4.49
C PHE A 90 -1.40 -15.07 -5.25
N GLU A 91 -0.36 -15.22 -6.06
CA GLU A 91 -0.19 -16.45 -6.82
C GLU A 91 -0.02 -17.66 -5.91
N ASP A 92 0.72 -17.49 -4.83
CA ASP A 92 0.92 -18.57 -3.89
C ASP A 92 -0.40 -19.00 -3.26
N ARG A 93 -1.24 -18.02 -2.92
CA ARG A 93 -2.52 -18.34 -2.30
C ARG A 93 -3.42 -19.06 -3.27
N VAL A 94 -3.41 -18.64 -4.52
CA VAL A 94 -4.23 -19.31 -5.54
C VAL A 94 -3.76 -20.71 -5.74
N MET A 95 -2.45 -20.92 -5.77
CA MET A 95 -1.89 -22.25 -5.97
C MET A 95 -2.12 -23.16 -4.78
N ALA A 96 -2.35 -22.58 -3.59
CA ALA A 96 -2.57 -23.38 -2.40
C ALA A 96 -3.91 -24.10 -2.42
N PHE A 97 -4.83 -23.66 -3.25
CA PHE A 97 -6.14 -24.29 -3.35
C PHE A 97 -6.14 -25.24 -4.54
N PRO A 98 -6.50 -26.49 -4.34
CA PRO A 98 -6.52 -27.40 -5.47
C PRO A 98 -7.56 -26.95 -6.49
N PRO A 99 -7.25 -27.14 -7.76
CA PRO A 99 -8.23 -26.79 -8.77
C PRO A 99 -9.47 -27.65 -8.63
N ARG A 100 -10.59 -27.06 -8.93
CA ARG A 100 -11.83 -27.79 -8.90
C ARG A 100 -11.85 -28.72 -10.08
N GLY A 101 -11.95 -29.93 -9.78
CA GLY A 101 -11.86 -30.95 -10.80
C GLY A 101 -13.03 -30.96 -11.71
#